data_a5e93446ec5f7d76d6a3306f1d7b4f9b
#
_entry.id   a5e93446ec5f7d76d6a3306f1d7b4f9b
#
_cell.length_a   1.000
_cell.length_b   1.000
_cell.length_c   1.000
_cell.angle_alpha   90.00
_cell.angle_beta   90.00
_cell.angle_gamma   90.00
#
_symmetry.space_group_name_H-M   'P 1'
#
loop_
_entity.id
_entity.type
_entity.pdbx_description
1 polymer ?
#
loop_
_entity_poly.entity_id
_entity_poly.type
_entity_poly.pdbx_seq_one_letter_code
_entity_poly.pdbx_strand_id
1 'polypeptide(L)'
;DEKEDELVLHYQNQVRYKGYLFSFGIPIEGDFVQKVTVSRETSVHIRCRKPGDVITLNGHRKKLRRLFIDLKIPIKKRKTTPIIEQFGEIVSISGIATSDLSKNTKNDIMNTVIYIEKIDR
;
A
#
# COMPACT_ATOMS: atom_id res chain seq x y z
N ASP A 1 -3.13 -0.47 -21.36
CA ASP A 1 -4.47 -0.38 -20.83
C ASP A 1 -4.43 -0.15 -19.33
N GLU A 2 -5.25 0.78 -18.85
CA GLU A 2 -5.29 1.15 -17.45
C GLU A 2 -5.64 -0.02 -16.54
N LYS A 3 -6.44 -0.95 -17.01
CA LYS A 3 -6.84 -2.11 -16.23
C LYS A 3 -5.70 -3.05 -15.92
N GLU A 4 -4.66 -3.03 -16.74
CA GLU A 4 -3.49 -3.89 -16.54
C GLU A 4 -2.60 -3.40 -15.40
N ASP A 5 -2.81 -2.17 -14.95
CA ASP A 5 -2.04 -1.60 -13.84
C ASP A 5 -2.67 -1.83 -12.48
N GLU A 6 -3.61 -2.76 -12.41
CA GLU A 6 -4.25 -3.09 -11.14
C GLU A 6 -4.14 -4.60 -10.90
N LEU A 7 -3.68 -4.97 -9.72
CA LEU A 7 -3.50 -6.35 -9.32
C LEU A 7 -4.35 -6.67 -8.11
N VAL A 8 -4.71 -7.94 -7.99
CA VAL A 8 -5.35 -8.47 -6.78
C VAL A 8 -4.37 -9.46 -6.16
N LEU A 9 -4.04 -9.25 -4.89
CA LEU A 9 -3.12 -10.10 -4.16
C LEU A 9 -3.85 -10.80 -3.03
N HIS A 10 -3.72 -12.12 -2.97
CA HIS A 10 -4.36 -12.95 -1.95
C HIS A 10 -3.40 -13.31 -0.82
N TYR A 11 -3.95 -13.61 0.34
CA TYR A 11 -3.18 -14.04 1.50
C TYR A 11 -2.27 -15.24 1.15
N GLN A 12 -1.03 -15.18 1.64
CA GLN A 12 0.02 -16.18 1.42
C GLN A 12 0.55 -16.23 -0.01
N ASN A 13 0.41 -15.12 -0.73
CA ASN A 13 1.00 -14.97 -2.05
C ASN A 13 1.91 -13.75 -2.09
N GLN A 14 2.76 -13.72 -3.09
CA GLN A 14 3.67 -12.62 -3.34
C GLN A 14 3.52 -12.17 -4.78
N VAL A 15 3.80 -10.89 -5.03
CA VAL A 15 3.76 -10.34 -6.38
C VAL A 15 4.77 -9.20 -6.49
N ARG A 16 5.35 -9.05 -7.68
CA ARG A 16 6.18 -7.89 -8.01
C ARG A 16 5.35 -6.94 -8.84
N TYR A 17 5.43 -5.67 -8.48
CA TYR A 17 4.65 -4.65 -9.16
C TYR A 17 5.37 -3.31 -9.05
N LYS A 18 5.67 -2.70 -10.21
CA LYS A 18 6.24 -1.35 -10.29
C LYS A 18 7.48 -1.16 -9.40
N GLY A 19 8.38 -2.14 -9.39
CA GLY A 19 9.64 -2.04 -8.67
C GLY A 19 9.58 -2.41 -7.20
N TYR A 20 8.47 -2.98 -6.76
CA TYR A 20 8.30 -3.43 -5.38
C TYR A 20 7.89 -4.89 -5.33
N LEU A 21 8.29 -5.56 -4.26
CA LEU A 21 7.81 -6.90 -3.93
C LEU A 21 6.79 -6.76 -2.81
N PHE A 22 5.61 -7.35 -3.00
CA PHE A 22 4.55 -7.37 -2.00
C PHE A 22 4.37 -8.81 -1.53
N SER A 23 4.49 -9.03 -0.22
CA SER A 23 4.39 -10.36 0.36
C SER A 23 3.27 -10.35 1.39
N PHE A 24 2.17 -11.01 1.08
CA PHE A 24 0.96 -10.99 1.89
C PHE A 24 1.00 -12.15 2.88
N GLY A 25 1.36 -11.86 4.12
CA GLY A 25 1.41 -12.86 5.18
C GLY A 25 2.67 -13.71 5.21
N ILE A 26 3.64 -13.45 4.34
CA ILE A 26 4.91 -14.17 4.31
C ILE A 26 6.01 -13.18 4.66
N PRO A 27 6.67 -13.31 5.82
CA PRO A 27 7.68 -12.35 6.23
C PRO A 27 8.83 -12.23 5.25
N ILE A 28 9.31 -11.00 5.07
CA ILE A 28 10.52 -10.68 4.34
C ILE A 28 11.46 -10.03 5.33
N GLU A 29 12.70 -10.47 5.37
CA GLU A 29 13.72 -9.85 6.21
C GLU A 29 14.42 -8.74 5.46
N GLY A 30 14.67 -7.62 6.15
CA GLY A 30 15.37 -6.48 5.57
C GLY A 30 15.08 -5.20 6.33
N ASP A 31 16.04 -4.28 6.31
CA ASP A 31 15.94 -3.04 7.06
C ASP A 31 15.02 -2.01 6.41
N PHE A 32 14.71 -2.20 5.14
CA PHE A 32 13.92 -1.23 4.37
C PHE A 32 12.56 -1.79 3.94
N VAL A 33 12.04 -2.71 4.73
CA VAL A 33 10.75 -3.32 4.45
C VAL A 33 9.67 -2.53 5.17
N GLN A 34 8.69 -2.04 4.41
CA GLN A 34 7.48 -1.43 4.97
C GLN A 34 6.53 -2.55 5.38
N LYS A 35 5.93 -2.41 6.55
CA LYS A 35 4.99 -3.40 7.06
C LYS A 35 3.62 -2.76 7.19
N VAL A 36 2.63 -3.37 6.59
CA VAL A 36 1.27 -2.86 6.56
C VAL A 36 0.33 -3.92 7.13
N THR A 37 -0.40 -3.58 8.18
CA THR A 37 -1.37 -4.51 8.77
C THR A 37 -2.66 -4.47 7.98
N VAL A 38 -3.13 -5.64 7.57
CA VAL A 38 -4.37 -5.79 6.81
C VAL A 38 -5.11 -7.02 7.31
N SER A 39 -6.36 -7.19 6.87
CA SER A 39 -7.10 -8.41 7.15
C SER A 39 -6.69 -9.51 6.18
N ARG A 40 -6.52 -10.73 6.69
CA ARG A 40 -6.24 -11.89 5.83
C ARG A 40 -7.51 -12.52 5.26
N GLU A 41 -8.67 -12.03 5.67
CA GLU A 41 -9.95 -12.59 5.24
C GLU A 41 -10.26 -12.31 3.78
N THR A 42 -9.68 -11.25 3.22
CA THR A 42 -9.94 -10.87 1.85
C THR A 42 -8.65 -10.44 1.17
N SER A 43 -8.69 -10.41 -0.15
CA SER A 43 -7.57 -9.93 -0.96
C SER A 43 -7.40 -8.43 -0.82
N VAL A 44 -6.26 -7.94 -1.26
CA VAL A 44 -6.01 -6.51 -1.41
C VAL A 44 -5.87 -6.18 -2.89
N HIS A 45 -6.13 -4.93 -3.22
CA HIS A 45 -5.87 -4.40 -4.55
C HIS A 45 -4.60 -3.57 -4.51
N ILE A 46 -3.73 -3.79 -5.47
CA ILE A 46 -2.49 -3.01 -5.63
C ILE A 46 -2.60 -2.28 -6.96
N ARG A 47 -2.50 -0.98 -6.91
CA ARG A 47 -2.68 -0.13 -8.07
C ARG A 47 -1.98 1.20 -7.90
N CYS A 48 -1.93 2.01 -8.94
CA CYS A 48 -1.43 3.37 -8.85
C CYS A 48 -2.58 4.32 -8.53
N ARG A 49 -2.21 5.56 -8.21
CA ARG A 49 -3.15 6.60 -7.80
C ARG A 49 -4.20 6.89 -8.88
N LYS A 50 -5.41 7.14 -8.43
CA LYS A 50 -6.51 7.63 -9.26
C LYS A 50 -6.99 8.98 -8.73
N PRO A 51 -7.60 9.82 -9.56
CA PRO A 51 -8.18 11.07 -9.08
C PRO A 51 -9.17 10.81 -7.95
N GLY A 52 -9.10 11.64 -6.91
CA GLY A 52 -10.00 11.52 -5.77
C GLY A 52 -9.53 10.60 -4.67
N ASP A 53 -8.41 9.92 -4.83
CA ASP A 53 -7.88 9.03 -3.79
C ASP A 53 -7.58 9.80 -2.51
N VAL A 54 -7.91 9.19 -1.36
CA VAL A 54 -7.75 9.77 -0.04
C VAL A 54 -7.14 8.72 0.89
N ILE A 55 -6.26 9.15 1.78
CA ILE A 55 -5.70 8.31 2.83
C ILE A 55 -5.92 8.98 4.18
N THR A 56 -6.11 8.19 5.24
CA THR A 56 -6.28 8.71 6.59
C THR A 56 -4.93 8.71 7.30
N LEU A 57 -4.46 9.90 7.67
CA LEU A 57 -3.18 10.09 8.35
C LEU A 57 -3.36 11.02 9.54
N ASN A 58 -2.91 10.59 10.73
CA ASN A 58 -2.94 11.39 11.95
C ASN A 58 -4.34 11.94 12.25
N GLY A 59 -5.37 11.11 12.04
CA GLY A 59 -6.75 11.47 12.32
C GLY A 59 -7.42 12.28 11.23
N HIS A 60 -6.75 12.55 10.13
CA HIS A 60 -7.29 13.39 9.06
C HIS A 60 -7.31 12.64 7.73
N ARG A 61 -8.36 12.90 6.94
CA ARG A 61 -8.43 12.39 5.58
C ARG A 61 -7.69 13.37 4.68
N LYS A 62 -6.71 12.86 3.94
CA LYS A 62 -5.87 13.69 3.08
C LYS A 62 -5.88 13.14 1.66
N LYS A 63 -6.08 14.03 0.69
CA LYS A 63 -6.02 13.63 -0.72
C LYS A 63 -4.58 13.28 -1.09
N LEU A 64 -4.41 12.16 -1.79
CA LEU A 64 -3.08 11.71 -2.22
C LEU A 64 -2.40 12.77 -3.08
N ARG A 65 -3.15 13.42 -3.95
CA ARG A 65 -2.62 14.49 -4.78
C ARG A 65 -1.94 15.55 -3.92
N ARG A 66 -2.59 15.96 -2.84
CA ARG A 66 -2.04 17.00 -1.95
C ARG A 66 -0.83 16.48 -1.19
N LEU A 67 -0.92 15.26 -0.70
CA LEU A 67 0.19 14.62 0.03
C LEU A 67 1.44 14.56 -0.85
N PHE A 68 1.30 14.14 -2.10
CA PHE A 68 2.43 14.07 -3.01
C PHE A 68 3.05 15.44 -3.27
N ILE A 69 2.22 16.48 -3.38
CA ILE A 69 2.72 17.85 -3.56
C ILE A 69 3.47 18.30 -2.31
N ASP A 70 2.87 18.11 -1.13
CA ASP A 70 3.47 18.52 0.14
C ASP A 70 4.81 17.84 0.41
N LEU A 71 4.91 16.56 0.03
CA LEU A 71 6.14 15.79 0.19
C LEU A 71 7.12 15.96 -0.96
N LYS A 72 6.76 16.79 -1.95
CA LYS A 72 7.61 17.07 -3.12
C LYS A 72 8.01 15.83 -3.88
N ILE A 73 7.08 14.88 -3.99
CA ILE A 73 7.33 13.67 -4.76
C ILE A 73 7.35 14.02 -6.24
N PRO A 74 8.39 13.62 -7.00
CA PRO A 74 8.45 13.90 -8.43
C PRO A 74 7.24 13.36 -9.18
N ILE A 75 6.80 14.10 -10.21
CA ILE A 75 5.58 13.76 -10.94
C ILE A 75 5.59 12.34 -11.48
N LYS A 76 6.72 11.90 -12.03
CA LYS A 76 6.83 10.53 -12.53
C LYS A 76 6.57 9.51 -11.43
N LYS A 77 7.10 9.75 -10.25
CA LYS A 77 6.95 8.86 -9.11
C LYS A 77 5.51 8.81 -8.63
N ARG A 78 4.80 9.93 -8.68
CA ARG A 78 3.39 9.96 -8.28
C ARG A 78 2.54 9.01 -9.11
N LYS A 79 2.89 8.85 -10.38
CA LYS A 79 2.13 8.01 -11.31
C LYS A 79 2.45 6.53 -11.20
N THR A 80 3.60 6.19 -10.64
CA THR A 80 4.09 4.81 -10.62
C THR A 80 4.23 4.24 -9.22
N THR A 81 3.94 5.02 -8.17
CA THR A 81 4.02 4.52 -6.80
C THR A 81 2.80 3.65 -6.50
N PRO A 82 3.01 2.38 -6.14
CA PRO A 82 1.89 1.49 -5.83
C PRO A 82 1.20 1.86 -4.53
N ILE A 83 -0.11 1.73 -4.52
CA ILE A 83 -0.89 1.84 -3.30
C ILE A 83 -1.63 0.52 -3.05
N ILE A 84 -1.89 0.24 -1.78
CA ILE A 84 -2.65 -0.93 -1.38
C ILE A 84 -4.01 -0.48 -0.89
N GLU A 85 -5.06 -1.10 -1.43
CA GLU A 85 -6.44 -0.83 -1.07
C GLU A 85 -7.09 -2.10 -0.53
N GLN A 86 -7.79 -1.98 0.59
CA GLN A 86 -8.58 -3.07 1.15
C GLN A 86 -9.88 -2.50 1.70
N PHE A 87 -11.00 -3.18 1.46
CA PHE A 87 -12.33 -2.72 1.87
C PHE A 87 -12.65 -1.31 1.40
N GLY A 88 -12.18 -0.96 0.21
CA GLY A 88 -12.44 0.36 -0.35
C GLY A 88 -11.62 1.49 0.25
N GLU A 89 -10.67 1.19 1.13
CA GLU A 89 -9.82 2.19 1.79
C GLU A 89 -8.37 2.00 1.40
N ILE A 90 -7.65 3.09 1.21
CA ILE A 90 -6.22 3.03 0.95
C ILE A 90 -5.51 2.82 2.28
N VAL A 91 -4.76 1.73 2.39
CA VAL A 91 -4.05 1.37 3.62
C VAL A 91 -2.58 1.75 3.57
N SER A 92 -2.00 1.90 2.39
CA SER A 92 -0.61 2.33 2.29
C SER A 92 -0.27 2.93 0.93
N ILE A 93 0.76 3.77 0.95
CA ILE A 93 1.42 4.28 -0.25
C ILE A 93 2.86 3.78 -0.13
N SER A 94 3.29 2.95 -1.07
CA SER A 94 4.56 2.23 -0.96
C SER A 94 5.74 3.17 -0.78
N GLY A 95 6.50 2.95 0.30
CA GLY A 95 7.67 3.76 0.62
C GLY A 95 7.37 5.17 1.12
N ILE A 96 6.12 5.56 1.28
CA ILE A 96 5.75 6.93 1.62
C ILE A 96 4.94 7.01 2.91
N ALA A 97 3.85 6.26 3.01
CA ALA A 97 2.95 6.41 4.15
C ALA A 97 2.14 5.14 4.40
N THR A 98 1.73 4.98 5.66
CA THR A 98 0.81 3.93 6.08
C THR A 98 -0.38 4.59 6.74
N SER A 99 -1.59 4.20 6.34
CA SER A 99 -2.81 4.77 6.88
C SER A 99 -2.97 4.45 8.37
N ASP A 100 -3.63 5.34 9.09
CA ASP A 100 -4.04 5.08 10.48
C ASP A 100 -4.90 3.82 10.59
N LEU A 101 -5.66 3.52 9.55
CA LEU A 101 -6.51 2.33 9.51
C LEU A 101 -5.69 1.05 9.67
N SER A 102 -4.47 1.05 9.14
CA SER A 102 -3.55 -0.07 9.30
C SER A 102 -2.89 -0.06 10.68
N LYS A 103 -2.58 1.12 11.22
CA LYS A 103 -1.85 1.25 12.48
C LYS A 103 -2.71 0.93 13.70
N ASN A 104 -4.00 1.15 13.60
CA ASN A 104 -4.93 1.04 14.75
C ASN A 104 -5.59 -0.33 14.86
N THR A 105 -5.13 -1.31 14.14
CA THR A 105 -5.66 -2.67 14.24
C THR A 105 -5.21 -3.28 15.56
N LYS A 106 -6.21 -3.69 16.37
CA LYS A 106 -5.94 -4.38 17.62
C LYS A 106 -5.59 -5.85 17.34
N ASN A 107 -5.28 -6.59 18.39
CA ASN A 107 -4.94 -8.00 18.32
C ASN A 107 -6.12 -8.82 17.79
N ASP A 108 -6.32 -8.76 16.50
CA ASP A 108 -7.33 -9.53 15.81
C ASP A 108 -6.62 -10.70 15.11
N ILE A 109 -7.08 -11.91 15.38
CA ILE A 109 -6.49 -13.10 14.78
C ILE A 109 -6.63 -13.11 13.25
N MET A 110 -7.54 -12.29 12.72
CA MET A 110 -7.72 -12.18 11.27
C MET A 110 -6.75 -11.19 10.64
N ASN A 111 -5.96 -10.48 11.44
CA ASN A 111 -4.97 -9.56 10.92
C ASN A 111 -3.68 -10.24 10.56
N THR A 112 -3.02 -9.72 9.54
CA THR A 112 -1.70 -10.15 9.13
C THR A 112 -0.96 -8.96 8.54
N VAL A 113 0.24 -9.18 8.06
CA VAL A 113 1.10 -8.12 7.55
C VAL A 113 1.39 -8.33 6.07
N ILE A 114 1.30 -7.26 5.30
CA ILE A 114 1.89 -7.22 3.97
C ILE A 114 3.26 -6.56 4.11
N TYR A 115 4.28 -7.26 3.65
CA TYR A 115 5.65 -6.77 3.64
C TYR A 115 5.91 -6.19 2.26
N ILE A 116 6.40 -4.95 2.21
CA ILE A 116 6.66 -4.26 0.95
C ILE A 116 8.15 -3.94 0.89
N GLU A 117 8.81 -4.47 -0.11
CA GLU A 117 10.25 -4.25 -0.30
C GLU A 117 10.49 -3.60 -1.64
N LYS A 118 11.30 -2.54 -1.67
CA LYS A 118 11.70 -1.95 -2.93
C LYS A 118 12.81 -2.80 -3.55
N ILE A 119 12.57 -3.36 -4.72
CA ILE A 119 13.49 -4.27 -5.40
C ILE A 119 14.08 -3.67 -6.66
N ASP A 120 13.52 -2.57 -7.13
CA ASP A 120 14.01 -1.87 -8.31
C ASP A 120 14.78 -0.62 -7.87
N ARG A 121 15.92 -0.37 -8.48
CA ARG A 121 16.81 0.74 -8.09
C ARG A 121 16.77 1.88 -9.08
#